data_fd80a2d0fc634a0ba65452f7e8e0651f
#
_entry.id   fd80a2d0fc634a0ba65452f7e8e0651f
#
_cell.length_a   1.000
_cell.length_b   1.000
_cell.length_c   1.000
_cell.angle_alpha   90.00
_cell.angle_beta   90.00
_cell.angle_gamma   90.00
#
_symmetry.space_group_name_H-M   'P 1'
#
loop_
_entity.id
_entity.type
_entity.pdbx_description
1 polymer ?
#
loop_
_entity_poly.entity_id
_entity_poly.type
_entity_poly.pdbx_seq_one_letter_code
_entity_poly.pdbx_strand_id
1 'polypeptide(L)'
;MRFELSIKALAPDIKVIATWRQPEWTMQSREDEIDFCRAHGIDLPFDASHSYSRDRNIWHISHEGLELENPALAPNYDDLLVLSVTPQNAPDEAEDVEIDFEAGVPVAVNGKRMKVSDIIRELNRLGGKHGIGIIDIVENRVVGMKSRGVYETPGGTILMEAHTQLEEICLDRETLAYKKLVATRFADLVYEGKWFCPLRESLSAFVDKTQETVTGKVKMKLYKGNIIKQGTTSPYSLYSESLASFTTGDLYDHKDASGFINLFGLSMKVRAMMKQNLDENKK
;
A
#
# COMPACT_ATOMS: atom_id res chain seq x y z
N MET A 1 11.44 11.01 -14.83
CA MET A 1 10.20 10.65 -15.57
C MET A 1 8.97 11.32 -14.96
N ARG A 2 8.61 11.10 -13.67
CA ARG A 2 7.39 11.65 -13.04
C ARG A 2 7.29 13.17 -13.09
N PHE A 3 8.35 13.91 -12.77
CA PHE A 3 8.39 15.38 -12.90
C PHE A 3 8.11 15.85 -14.34
N GLU A 4 8.78 15.24 -15.32
CA GLU A 4 8.62 15.67 -16.72
C GLU A 4 7.24 15.37 -17.28
N LEU A 5 6.63 14.24 -16.89
CA LEU A 5 5.26 13.93 -17.31
C LEU A 5 4.25 14.89 -16.66
N SER A 6 4.46 15.27 -15.40
CA SER A 6 3.64 16.30 -14.75
C SER A 6 3.80 17.67 -15.41
N ILE A 7 5.02 18.07 -15.73
CA ILE A 7 5.28 19.32 -16.45
C ILE A 7 4.59 19.31 -17.81
N LYS A 8 4.70 18.21 -18.58
CA LYS A 8 4.02 18.08 -19.87
C LYS A 8 2.51 18.21 -19.79
N ALA A 9 1.91 17.73 -18.68
CA ALA A 9 0.47 17.80 -18.48
C ALA A 9 0.01 19.21 -18.06
N LEU A 10 0.80 19.90 -17.23
CA LEU A 10 0.40 21.17 -16.61
C LEU A 10 0.93 22.39 -17.37
N ALA A 11 2.05 22.27 -18.07
CA ALA A 11 2.71 23.34 -18.79
C ALA A 11 3.44 22.80 -20.05
N PRO A 12 2.68 22.42 -21.10
CA PRO A 12 3.20 21.67 -22.28
C PRO A 12 4.29 22.42 -23.05
N ASP A 13 4.32 23.75 -22.98
CA ASP A 13 5.28 24.59 -23.70
C ASP A 13 6.63 24.73 -22.96
N ILE A 14 6.71 24.29 -21.70
CA ILE A 14 7.95 24.36 -20.92
C ILE A 14 8.93 23.27 -21.37
N LYS A 15 10.15 23.70 -21.70
CA LYS A 15 11.26 22.76 -21.97
C LYS A 15 11.93 22.36 -20.68
N VAL A 16 12.15 21.08 -20.50
CA VAL A 16 12.86 20.52 -19.33
C VAL A 16 14.34 20.35 -19.66
N ILE A 17 15.20 20.99 -18.88
CA ILE A 17 16.65 20.80 -18.92
C ILE A 17 17.03 19.77 -17.85
N ALA A 18 17.41 18.58 -18.28
CA ALA A 18 17.95 17.56 -17.41
C ALA A 18 19.47 17.52 -17.57
N THR A 19 20.19 18.15 -16.66
CA THR A 19 21.64 18.36 -16.77
C THR A 19 22.41 17.06 -16.93
N TRP A 20 22.02 15.98 -16.24
CA TRP A 20 22.62 14.65 -16.35
C TRP A 20 22.43 13.97 -17.71
N ARG A 21 21.66 14.56 -18.62
CA ARG A 21 21.50 14.10 -20.02
C ARG A 21 22.21 14.98 -21.02
N GLN A 22 22.90 16.01 -20.57
CA GLN A 22 23.66 16.91 -21.42
C GLN A 22 25.05 16.31 -21.70
N PRO A 23 25.62 16.53 -22.91
CA PRO A 23 26.94 16.02 -23.25
C PRO A 23 28.06 16.51 -22.32
N GLU A 24 27.88 17.66 -21.70
CA GLU A 24 28.84 18.31 -20.80
C GLU A 24 28.82 17.68 -19.40
N TRP A 25 27.85 16.84 -19.08
CA TRP A 25 27.75 16.15 -17.79
C TRP A 25 28.74 14.99 -17.74
N THR A 26 29.77 15.12 -16.92
CA THR A 26 30.86 14.14 -16.81
C THR A 26 30.76 13.22 -15.60
N MET A 27 29.89 13.54 -14.63
CA MET A 27 29.70 12.73 -13.42
C MET A 27 28.84 11.51 -13.73
N GLN A 28 29.44 10.30 -13.67
CA GLN A 28 28.80 9.05 -14.01
C GLN A 28 28.44 8.20 -12.79
N SER A 29 29.05 8.52 -11.64
CA SER A 29 28.86 7.81 -10.38
C SER A 29 28.63 8.78 -9.24
N ARG A 30 28.18 8.24 -8.08
CA ARG A 30 28.07 9.01 -6.84
C ARG A 30 29.44 9.49 -6.33
N GLU A 31 30.46 8.69 -6.54
CA GLU A 31 31.85 9.05 -6.22
C GLU A 31 32.29 10.29 -6.99
N ASP A 32 32.01 10.36 -8.28
CA ASP A 32 32.30 11.55 -9.11
C ASP A 32 31.58 12.79 -8.57
N GLU A 33 30.32 12.63 -8.14
CA GLU A 33 29.53 13.73 -7.56
C GLU A 33 30.10 14.19 -6.22
N ILE A 34 30.52 13.26 -5.35
CA ILE A 34 31.17 13.57 -4.07
C ILE A 34 32.50 14.29 -4.31
N ASP A 35 33.33 13.82 -5.25
CA ASP A 35 34.61 14.45 -5.57
C ASP A 35 34.42 15.82 -6.18
N PHE A 36 33.41 16.02 -7.02
CA PHE A 36 33.02 17.33 -7.51
C PHE A 36 32.65 18.28 -6.35
N CYS A 37 31.83 17.83 -5.41
CA CYS A 37 31.45 18.62 -4.24
C CYS A 37 32.68 19.02 -3.41
N ARG A 38 33.60 18.08 -3.16
CA ARG A 38 34.86 18.35 -2.44
C ARG A 38 35.75 19.39 -3.18
N ALA A 39 35.88 19.22 -4.49
CA ALA A 39 36.68 20.13 -5.33
C ALA A 39 36.13 21.57 -5.34
N HIS A 40 34.82 21.73 -5.14
CA HIS A 40 34.12 23.02 -5.16
C HIS A 40 33.77 23.57 -3.77
N GLY A 41 34.21 22.91 -2.69
CA GLY A 41 33.94 23.38 -1.32
C GLY A 41 32.47 23.27 -0.91
N ILE A 42 31.74 22.30 -1.49
CA ILE A 42 30.35 22.02 -1.13
C ILE A 42 30.35 20.98 -0.01
N ASP A 43 29.90 21.37 1.16
CA ASP A 43 29.78 20.47 2.31
C ASP A 43 28.63 19.46 2.11
N LEU A 44 28.95 18.18 2.28
CA LEU A 44 27.95 17.10 2.25
C LEU A 44 27.67 16.62 3.66
N PRO A 45 26.40 16.37 4.04
CA PRO A 45 26.03 15.91 5.38
C PRO A 45 26.30 14.41 5.61
N PHE A 46 26.99 13.75 4.68
CA PHE A 46 27.29 12.31 4.72
C PHE A 46 28.64 12.02 4.04
N ASP A 47 29.23 10.89 4.36
CA ASP A 47 30.37 10.32 3.66
C ASP A 47 29.96 9.21 2.68
N ALA A 48 30.89 8.75 1.84
CA ALA A 48 30.61 7.73 0.83
C ALA A 48 30.26 6.35 1.44
N SER A 49 30.72 6.05 2.65
CA SER A 49 30.56 4.75 3.31
C SER A 49 29.19 4.54 3.98
N HIS A 50 28.46 5.66 4.24
CA HIS A 50 27.16 5.64 4.91
C HIS A 50 26.07 6.31 4.06
N SER A 51 26.19 6.27 2.74
CA SER A 51 25.31 7.03 1.85
C SER A 51 24.28 6.17 1.14
N TYR A 52 23.30 5.65 1.89
CA TYR A 52 22.09 5.15 1.23
C TYR A 52 21.42 6.25 0.38
N SER A 53 20.93 5.88 -0.78
CA SER A 53 20.02 6.76 -1.52
C SER A 53 18.68 6.78 -0.82
N ARG A 54 18.22 7.96 -0.39
CA ARG A 54 16.98 8.10 0.39
C ARG A 54 16.06 9.12 -0.24
N ASP A 55 14.81 8.70 -0.51
CA ASP A 55 13.71 9.59 -0.88
C ASP A 55 12.68 9.62 0.25
N ARG A 56 12.41 10.80 0.81
CA ARG A 56 11.52 10.98 1.96
C ARG A 56 10.35 11.89 1.65
N ASN A 57 9.17 11.48 2.08
CA ASN A 57 7.98 12.33 2.16
C ASN A 57 7.20 12.02 3.46
N ILE A 58 6.01 12.60 3.62
CA ILE A 58 5.19 12.38 4.82
C ILE A 58 4.68 10.92 4.95
N TRP A 59 4.55 10.21 3.83
CA TRP A 59 4.01 8.85 3.78
C TRP A 59 5.06 7.80 4.06
N HIS A 60 6.27 7.94 3.49
CA HIS A 60 7.32 6.93 3.59
C HIS A 60 8.72 7.52 3.40
N ILE A 61 9.70 6.69 3.70
CA ILE A 61 11.09 6.85 3.25
C ILE A 61 11.54 5.58 2.54
N SER A 62 12.22 5.74 1.41
CA SER A 62 12.90 4.65 0.70
C SER A 62 14.39 4.67 0.97
N HIS A 63 15.00 3.48 0.97
CA HIS A 63 16.44 3.27 1.09
C HIS A 63 16.90 2.37 -0.04
N GLU A 64 17.91 2.82 -0.79
CA GLU A 64 18.54 2.07 -1.89
C GLU A 64 20.06 2.19 -1.80
N GLY A 65 20.80 1.29 -2.45
CA GLY A 65 22.27 1.32 -2.54
C GLY A 65 22.97 0.47 -1.49
N LEU A 66 24.31 0.54 -1.47
CA LEU A 66 25.20 -0.23 -0.59
C LEU A 66 24.88 -1.75 -0.65
N GLU A 67 24.81 -2.45 0.49
CA GLU A 67 24.52 -3.90 0.55
C GLU A 67 23.17 -4.29 -0.07
N LEU A 68 22.23 -3.34 -0.20
CA LEU A 68 20.93 -3.61 -0.83
C LEU A 68 21.04 -3.93 -2.33
N GLU A 69 22.13 -3.54 -2.99
CA GLU A 69 22.39 -3.89 -4.40
C GLU A 69 22.64 -5.39 -4.59
N ASN A 70 23.00 -6.10 -3.52
CA ASN A 70 23.15 -7.56 -3.54
C ASN A 70 22.00 -8.23 -2.79
N PRO A 71 21.06 -8.89 -3.49
CA PRO A 71 19.91 -9.51 -2.83
C PRO A 71 20.27 -10.72 -1.94
N ALA A 72 21.52 -11.19 -1.97
CA ALA A 72 22.01 -12.25 -1.09
C ALA A 72 22.44 -11.73 0.29
N LEU A 73 22.58 -10.40 0.47
CA LEU A 73 22.97 -9.78 1.73
C LEU A 73 21.75 -9.30 2.52
N ALA A 74 21.81 -9.45 3.84
CA ALA A 74 20.81 -8.87 4.72
C ALA A 74 21.00 -7.34 4.81
N PRO A 75 19.92 -6.54 4.90
CA PRO A 75 20.01 -5.11 5.18
C PRO A 75 20.63 -4.85 6.54
N ASN A 76 21.47 -3.83 6.65
CA ASN A 76 21.94 -3.35 7.94
C ASN A 76 20.89 -2.39 8.54
N TYR A 77 19.88 -2.95 9.18
CA TYR A 77 18.75 -2.18 9.73
C TYR A 77 19.17 -1.15 10.79
N ASP A 78 20.27 -1.36 11.50
CA ASP A 78 20.72 -0.43 12.54
C ASP A 78 21.19 0.92 11.95
N ASP A 79 21.81 0.90 10.77
CA ASP A 79 22.24 2.10 10.05
C ASP A 79 21.17 2.61 9.06
N LEU A 80 20.27 1.74 8.63
CA LEU A 80 19.33 2.03 7.56
C LEU A 80 18.07 2.75 8.07
N LEU A 81 17.49 2.29 9.19
CA LEU A 81 16.19 2.76 9.67
C LEU A 81 16.26 4.20 10.21
N VAL A 82 15.27 5.02 9.85
CA VAL A 82 15.15 6.43 10.23
C VAL A 82 13.81 6.74 10.91
N LEU A 83 12.73 6.08 10.49
CA LEU A 83 11.38 6.29 11.03
C LEU A 83 10.99 5.22 12.03
N SER A 84 11.56 4.03 11.91
CA SER A 84 11.17 2.85 12.64
C SER A 84 12.33 2.26 13.42
N VAL A 85 12.01 1.42 14.40
CA VAL A 85 12.95 0.48 15.02
C VAL A 85 12.68 -0.92 14.46
N THR A 86 13.63 -1.84 14.57
CA THR A 86 13.35 -3.24 14.23
C THR A 86 12.32 -3.83 15.22
N PRO A 87 11.53 -4.85 14.84
CA PRO A 87 10.62 -5.53 15.77
C PRO A 87 11.31 -6.05 17.04
N GLN A 88 12.58 -6.44 16.96
CA GLN A 88 13.37 -6.88 18.10
C GLN A 88 13.63 -5.75 19.10
N ASN A 89 13.84 -4.53 18.60
CA ASN A 89 14.13 -3.34 19.41
C ASN A 89 12.85 -2.58 19.83
N ALA A 90 11.68 -3.02 19.36
CA ALA A 90 10.40 -2.43 19.73
C ALA A 90 10.01 -2.81 21.18
N PRO A 91 9.22 -1.97 21.89
CA PRO A 91 8.77 -2.21 23.25
C PRO A 91 8.07 -3.57 23.43
N ASP A 92 8.23 -4.18 24.60
CA ASP A 92 7.51 -5.41 24.99
C ASP A 92 6.05 -5.16 25.35
N GLU A 93 5.67 -3.90 25.52
CA GLU A 93 4.29 -3.49 25.79
C GLU A 93 3.59 -3.11 24.47
N ALA A 94 2.42 -3.71 24.24
CA ALA A 94 1.58 -3.36 23.09
C ALA A 94 0.87 -2.03 23.34
N GLU A 95 0.57 -1.28 22.26
CA GLU A 95 -0.11 0.01 22.31
C GLU A 95 -1.40 -0.01 21.47
N ASP A 96 -2.52 0.41 22.06
CA ASP A 96 -3.80 0.49 21.38
C ASP A 96 -3.88 1.75 20.49
N VAL A 97 -4.47 1.60 19.32
CA VAL A 97 -4.77 2.70 18.41
C VAL A 97 -6.20 2.58 17.89
N GLU A 98 -6.96 3.68 17.95
CA GLU A 98 -8.29 3.80 17.35
C GLU A 98 -8.24 4.87 16.26
N ILE A 99 -8.80 4.57 15.08
CA ILE A 99 -8.89 5.53 13.96
C ILE A 99 -10.36 5.67 13.56
N ASP A 100 -10.82 6.94 13.48
CA ASP A 100 -12.14 7.28 12.97
C ASP A 100 -12.05 7.68 11.50
N PHE A 101 -13.01 7.18 10.70
CA PHE A 101 -13.14 7.51 9.28
C PHE A 101 -14.51 8.12 8.98
N GLU A 102 -14.55 9.08 8.04
CA GLU A 102 -15.75 9.64 7.43
C GLU A 102 -15.61 9.56 5.91
N ALA A 103 -16.50 8.85 5.24
CA ALA A 103 -16.48 8.61 3.79
C ALA A 103 -15.08 8.22 3.25
N GLY A 104 -14.43 7.25 3.91
CA GLY A 104 -13.09 6.75 3.56
C GLY A 104 -11.92 7.63 4.00
N VAL A 105 -12.17 8.83 4.53
CA VAL A 105 -11.13 9.77 4.96
C VAL A 105 -10.89 9.62 6.46
N PRO A 106 -9.64 9.42 6.93
CA PRO A 106 -9.34 9.40 8.36
C PRO A 106 -9.49 10.81 8.96
N VAL A 107 -10.22 10.92 10.08
CA VAL A 107 -10.55 12.20 10.70
C VAL A 107 -10.08 12.33 12.15
N ALA A 108 -9.80 11.22 12.84
CA ALA A 108 -9.30 11.24 14.21
C ALA A 108 -8.41 10.03 14.52
N VAL A 109 -7.50 10.21 15.48
CA VAL A 109 -6.73 9.13 16.12
C VAL A 109 -6.93 9.24 17.63
N ASN A 110 -7.27 8.11 18.26
CA ASN A 110 -7.53 7.99 19.70
C ASN A 110 -8.51 9.09 20.21
N GLY A 111 -9.60 9.30 19.45
CA GLY A 111 -10.65 10.29 19.74
C GLY A 111 -10.27 11.75 19.47
N LYS A 112 -9.05 12.05 19.06
CA LYS A 112 -8.62 13.42 18.75
C LYS A 112 -8.74 13.69 17.25
N ARG A 113 -9.64 14.59 16.86
CA ARG A 113 -9.76 15.07 15.47
C ARG A 113 -8.54 15.89 15.07
N MET A 114 -8.02 15.64 13.89
CA MET A 114 -6.86 16.37 13.34
C MET A 114 -6.86 16.31 11.81
N LYS A 115 -5.99 17.10 11.19
CA LYS A 115 -5.79 17.08 9.74
C LYS A 115 -5.19 15.73 9.31
N VAL A 116 -5.49 15.26 8.11
CA VAL A 116 -4.94 14.00 7.57
C VAL A 116 -3.41 13.95 7.65
N SER A 117 -2.73 15.07 7.36
CA SER A 117 -1.27 15.14 7.48
C SER A 117 -0.76 14.91 8.91
N ASP A 118 -1.51 15.36 9.91
CA ASP A 118 -1.15 15.19 11.32
C ASP A 118 -1.49 13.77 11.81
N ILE A 119 -2.56 13.17 11.27
CA ILE A 119 -2.88 11.74 11.46
C ILE A 119 -1.71 10.89 10.97
N ILE A 120 -1.21 11.14 9.75
CA ILE A 120 -0.08 10.38 9.19
C ILE A 120 1.17 10.54 10.07
N ARG A 121 1.48 11.75 10.54
CA ARG A 121 2.63 11.99 11.44
C ARG A 121 2.50 11.24 12.77
N GLU A 122 1.30 11.28 13.37
CA GLU A 122 1.06 10.58 14.63
C GLU A 122 1.14 9.06 14.44
N LEU A 123 0.56 8.54 13.37
CA LEU A 123 0.65 7.11 13.05
C LEU A 123 2.08 6.68 12.67
N ASN A 124 2.89 7.57 12.04
CA ASN A 124 4.32 7.32 11.83
C ASN A 124 5.06 7.21 13.16
N ARG A 125 4.76 8.08 14.12
CA ARG A 125 5.36 8.03 15.45
C ARG A 125 5.01 6.74 16.20
N LEU A 126 3.73 6.38 16.21
CA LEU A 126 3.24 5.16 16.86
C LEU A 126 3.78 3.90 16.17
N GLY A 127 3.64 3.82 14.86
CA GLY A 127 4.08 2.66 14.07
C GLY A 127 5.60 2.49 14.08
N GLY A 128 6.36 3.59 13.98
CA GLY A 128 7.82 3.56 14.06
C GLY A 128 8.32 3.03 15.40
N LYS A 129 7.71 3.48 16.52
CA LYS A 129 7.99 2.96 17.86
C LYS A 129 7.82 1.45 17.96
N HIS A 130 6.85 0.88 17.28
CA HIS A 130 6.50 -0.54 17.32
C HIS A 130 7.07 -1.37 16.15
N GLY A 131 7.96 -0.80 15.33
CA GLY A 131 8.60 -1.50 14.21
C GLY A 131 7.63 -1.87 13.07
N ILE A 132 6.53 -1.12 12.90
CA ILE A 132 5.53 -1.34 11.88
C ILE A 132 6.00 -0.79 10.52
N GLY A 133 5.68 -1.48 9.44
CA GLY A 133 5.78 -0.95 8.07
C GLY A 133 7.18 -0.93 7.49
N ILE A 134 8.06 -1.81 7.92
CA ILE A 134 9.37 -2.06 7.29
C ILE A 134 9.17 -3.12 6.21
N ILE A 135 9.50 -2.79 4.95
CA ILE A 135 9.32 -3.68 3.80
C ILE A 135 10.61 -3.70 2.99
N ASP A 136 11.17 -4.89 2.79
CA ASP A 136 12.31 -5.16 1.90
C ASP A 136 11.77 -5.85 0.63
N ILE A 137 11.88 -5.19 -0.51
CA ILE A 137 11.32 -5.70 -1.77
C ILE A 137 12.31 -5.57 -2.93
N VAL A 138 12.20 -6.51 -3.86
CA VAL A 138 12.79 -6.41 -5.19
C VAL A 138 11.68 -6.02 -6.17
N GLU A 139 11.71 -4.79 -6.63
CA GLU A 139 10.74 -4.23 -7.56
C GLU A 139 11.17 -4.33 -9.02
N ASN A 140 10.21 -4.17 -9.94
CA ASN A 140 10.48 -4.03 -11.37
C ASN A 140 10.34 -2.55 -11.75
N ARG A 141 11.44 -1.92 -12.15
CA ARG A 141 11.40 -0.54 -12.64
C ARG A 141 10.70 -0.48 -14.01
N VAL A 142 10.03 0.62 -14.32
CA VAL A 142 9.35 0.84 -15.61
C VAL A 142 10.28 0.61 -16.81
N VAL A 143 11.56 0.84 -16.64
CA VAL A 143 12.60 0.62 -17.67
C VAL A 143 13.02 -0.86 -17.81
N GLY A 144 12.40 -1.78 -17.07
CA GLY A 144 12.57 -3.23 -17.21
C GLY A 144 13.64 -3.86 -16.33
N MET A 145 14.43 -3.09 -15.57
CA MET A 145 15.40 -3.63 -14.62
C MET A 145 14.76 -3.88 -13.26
N LYS A 146 15.34 -4.81 -12.50
CA LYS A 146 15.02 -5.01 -11.08
C LYS A 146 15.85 -4.08 -10.21
N SER A 147 15.26 -3.64 -9.10
CA SER A 147 15.93 -2.85 -8.07
C SER A 147 15.44 -3.31 -6.70
N ARG A 148 16.32 -3.38 -5.71
CA ARG A 148 15.95 -3.68 -4.33
C ARG A 148 15.94 -2.40 -3.53
N GLY A 149 14.92 -2.23 -2.70
CA GLY A 149 14.83 -1.14 -1.75
C GLY A 149 14.18 -1.59 -0.45
N VAL A 150 14.57 -0.94 0.64
CA VAL A 150 13.89 -1.05 1.93
C VAL A 150 13.05 0.21 2.12
N TYR A 151 11.82 0.01 2.52
CA TYR A 151 10.85 1.09 2.72
C TYR A 151 10.38 1.10 4.17
N GLU A 152 10.29 2.30 4.75
CA GLU A 152 9.63 2.53 6.02
C GLU A 152 8.34 3.30 5.79
N THR A 153 7.20 2.68 6.07
CA THR A 153 5.87 3.27 5.89
C THR A 153 5.00 3.00 7.13
N PRO A 154 5.44 3.37 8.33
CA PRO A 154 4.78 2.94 9.56
C PRO A 154 3.33 3.44 9.66
N GLY A 155 3.08 4.72 9.51
CA GLY A 155 1.74 5.29 9.57
C GLY A 155 0.86 4.87 8.41
N GLY A 156 1.44 4.80 7.20
CA GLY A 156 0.72 4.34 6.02
C GLY A 156 0.25 2.89 6.15
N THR A 157 1.08 2.01 6.71
CA THR A 157 0.72 0.60 6.94
C THR A 157 -0.43 0.47 7.94
N ILE A 158 -0.39 1.21 9.06
CA ILE A 158 -1.49 1.24 10.04
C ILE A 158 -2.77 1.76 9.39
N LEU A 159 -2.68 2.86 8.64
CA LEU A 159 -3.84 3.50 8.02
C LEU A 159 -4.51 2.62 6.97
N MET A 160 -3.71 1.97 6.12
CA MET A 160 -4.21 1.05 5.09
C MET A 160 -4.84 -0.21 5.70
N GLU A 161 -4.27 -0.75 6.77
CA GLU A 161 -4.87 -1.88 7.49
C GLU A 161 -6.22 -1.50 8.10
N ALA A 162 -6.29 -0.34 8.80
CA ALA A 162 -7.53 0.17 9.38
C ALA A 162 -8.60 0.40 8.33
N HIS A 163 -8.24 1.04 7.22
CA HIS A 163 -9.15 1.33 6.11
C HIS A 163 -9.69 0.04 5.47
N THR A 164 -8.82 -0.96 5.28
CA THR A 164 -9.22 -2.27 4.76
C THR A 164 -10.23 -2.96 5.67
N GLN A 165 -10.01 -2.94 7.00
CA GLN A 165 -10.96 -3.54 7.96
C GLN A 165 -12.33 -2.87 7.91
N LEU A 166 -12.37 -1.55 7.71
CA LEU A 166 -13.63 -0.81 7.61
C LEU A 166 -14.35 -1.12 6.28
N GLU A 167 -13.62 -1.19 5.16
CA GLU A 167 -14.19 -1.59 3.87
C GLU A 167 -14.77 -3.00 3.90
N GLU A 168 -14.13 -3.93 4.60
CA GLU A 168 -14.58 -5.32 4.73
C GLU A 168 -16.01 -5.43 5.30
N ILE A 169 -16.43 -4.50 6.14
CA ILE A 169 -17.79 -4.50 6.72
C ILE A 169 -18.75 -3.53 6.02
N CYS A 170 -18.27 -2.54 5.26
CA CYS A 170 -19.10 -1.52 4.61
C CYS A 170 -19.39 -1.79 3.14
N LEU A 171 -18.54 -2.54 2.45
CA LEU A 171 -18.66 -2.80 1.02
C LEU A 171 -19.17 -4.23 0.77
N ASP A 172 -20.04 -4.37 -0.24
CA ASP A 172 -20.45 -5.68 -0.72
C ASP A 172 -19.30 -6.42 -1.42
N ARG A 173 -19.48 -7.73 -1.57
CA ARG A 173 -18.47 -8.64 -2.14
C ARG A 173 -17.98 -8.21 -3.51
N GLU A 174 -18.89 -7.82 -4.40
CA GLU A 174 -18.58 -7.49 -5.80
C GLU A 174 -17.80 -6.17 -5.87
N THR A 175 -18.26 -5.15 -5.14
CA THR A 175 -17.59 -3.84 -5.06
C THR A 175 -16.19 -3.97 -4.47
N LEU A 176 -16.04 -4.69 -3.35
CA LEU A 176 -14.75 -4.90 -2.70
C LEU A 176 -13.76 -5.64 -3.60
N ALA A 177 -14.21 -6.70 -4.30
CA ALA A 177 -13.37 -7.46 -5.22
C ALA A 177 -12.90 -6.60 -6.41
N TYR A 178 -13.82 -5.85 -7.02
CA TYR A 178 -13.49 -5.02 -8.18
C TYR A 178 -12.57 -3.83 -7.80
N LYS A 179 -12.81 -3.21 -6.63
CA LYS A 179 -11.95 -2.14 -6.10
C LYS A 179 -10.49 -2.59 -5.96
N LYS A 180 -10.23 -3.82 -5.55
CA LYS A 180 -8.85 -4.37 -5.47
C LYS A 180 -8.15 -4.41 -6.84
N LEU A 181 -8.89 -4.75 -7.91
CA LEU A 181 -8.35 -4.71 -9.28
C LEU A 181 -8.07 -3.27 -9.74
N VAL A 182 -9.01 -2.37 -9.46
CA VAL A 182 -8.86 -0.93 -9.74
C VAL A 182 -7.65 -0.36 -9.00
N ALA A 183 -7.45 -0.71 -7.72
CA ALA A 183 -6.33 -0.23 -6.92
C ALA A 183 -4.97 -0.63 -7.51
N THR A 184 -4.84 -1.85 -8.04
CA THR A 184 -3.62 -2.29 -8.72
C THR A 184 -3.32 -1.44 -9.95
N ARG A 185 -4.34 -1.23 -10.81
CA ARG A 185 -4.16 -0.39 -11.99
C ARG A 185 -3.89 1.08 -11.64
N PHE A 186 -4.51 1.58 -10.60
CA PHE A 186 -4.26 2.93 -10.09
C PHE A 186 -2.79 3.08 -9.63
N ALA A 187 -2.28 2.10 -8.89
CA ALA A 187 -0.89 2.08 -8.44
C ALA A 187 0.10 2.11 -9.63
N ASP A 188 -0.16 1.34 -10.70
CA ASP A 188 0.64 1.39 -11.92
C ASP A 188 0.70 2.80 -12.52
N LEU A 189 -0.45 3.46 -12.63
CA LEU A 189 -0.52 4.83 -13.19
C LEU A 189 0.26 5.83 -12.35
N VAL A 190 0.20 5.71 -11.02
CA VAL A 190 0.99 6.55 -10.10
C VAL A 190 2.48 6.28 -10.28
N TYR A 191 2.88 5.01 -10.29
CA TYR A 191 4.27 4.59 -10.47
C TYR A 191 4.86 5.05 -11.81
N GLU A 192 4.07 4.93 -12.88
CA GLU A 192 4.43 5.38 -14.24
C GLU A 192 4.44 6.92 -14.39
N GLY A 193 4.04 7.68 -13.39
CA GLY A 193 3.96 9.15 -13.43
C GLY A 193 2.77 9.70 -14.21
N LYS A 194 1.74 8.89 -14.45
CA LYS A 194 0.54 9.24 -15.20
C LYS A 194 -0.58 9.84 -14.33
N TRP A 195 -0.21 10.65 -13.33
CA TRP A 195 -1.16 11.25 -12.40
C TRP A 195 -2.26 12.07 -13.09
N PHE A 196 -1.92 12.79 -14.16
CA PHE A 196 -2.84 13.67 -14.90
C PHE A 196 -3.50 12.99 -16.11
N CYS A 197 -3.55 11.67 -16.18
CA CYS A 197 -4.22 11.00 -17.31
C CYS A 197 -5.71 10.73 -17.02
N PRO A 198 -6.58 10.74 -18.07
CA PRO A 198 -8.02 10.52 -17.90
C PRO A 198 -8.39 9.21 -17.20
N LEU A 199 -7.61 8.14 -17.44
CA LEU A 199 -7.86 6.86 -16.78
C LEU A 199 -7.70 6.96 -15.25
N ARG A 200 -6.63 7.63 -14.75
CA ARG A 200 -6.46 7.83 -13.30
C ARG A 200 -7.65 8.62 -12.73
N GLU A 201 -8.12 9.66 -13.41
CA GLU A 201 -9.27 10.45 -12.97
C GLU A 201 -10.54 9.63 -12.90
N SER A 202 -10.81 8.79 -13.91
CA SER A 202 -11.96 7.89 -13.92
C SER A 202 -11.89 6.85 -12.80
N LEU A 203 -10.71 6.27 -12.53
CA LEU A 203 -10.51 5.33 -11.44
C LEU A 203 -10.66 6.01 -10.06
N SER A 204 -10.20 7.27 -9.91
CA SER A 204 -10.47 8.07 -8.70
C SER A 204 -11.95 8.23 -8.45
N ALA A 205 -12.71 8.67 -9.46
CA ALA A 205 -14.15 8.85 -9.32
C ALA A 205 -14.89 7.54 -8.95
N PHE A 206 -14.46 6.41 -9.50
CA PHE A 206 -14.97 5.10 -9.09
C PHE A 206 -14.67 4.83 -7.61
N VAL A 207 -13.41 5.02 -7.18
CA VAL A 207 -13.02 4.78 -5.78
C VAL A 207 -13.78 5.72 -4.85
N ASP A 208 -13.83 7.02 -5.15
CA ASP A 208 -14.53 8.02 -4.34
C ASP A 208 -16.01 7.63 -4.13
N LYS A 209 -16.67 7.13 -5.19
CA LYS A 209 -18.05 6.66 -5.08
C LYS A 209 -18.20 5.47 -4.14
N THR A 210 -17.24 4.55 -4.12
CA THR A 210 -17.27 3.40 -3.20
C THR A 210 -17.07 3.80 -1.74
N GLN A 211 -16.46 4.95 -1.48
CA GLN A 211 -16.11 5.40 -0.13
C GLN A 211 -17.25 6.10 0.63
N GLU A 212 -18.32 6.50 -0.03
CA GLU A 212 -19.42 7.26 0.58
C GLU A 212 -20.00 6.63 1.86
N THR A 213 -19.97 5.29 1.95
CA THR A 213 -20.45 4.51 3.10
C THR A 213 -19.33 4.01 4.01
N VAL A 214 -18.07 4.23 3.66
CA VAL A 214 -16.91 3.78 4.46
C VAL A 214 -16.67 4.77 5.61
N THR A 215 -17.55 4.71 6.61
CA THR A 215 -17.55 5.58 7.79
C THR A 215 -17.65 4.74 9.05
N GLY A 216 -16.77 5.01 10.02
CA GLY A 216 -16.77 4.23 11.26
C GLY A 216 -15.46 4.32 12.03
N LYS A 217 -15.29 3.39 12.95
CA LYS A 217 -14.14 3.29 13.85
C LYS A 217 -13.45 1.95 13.74
N VAL A 218 -12.12 1.98 13.75
CA VAL A 218 -11.29 0.78 13.74
C VAL A 218 -10.35 0.82 14.93
N LYS A 219 -10.37 -0.24 15.73
CA LYS A 219 -9.48 -0.44 16.87
C LYS A 219 -8.44 -1.50 16.56
N MET A 220 -7.21 -1.19 16.83
CA MET A 220 -6.06 -2.08 16.60
C MET A 220 -5.09 -2.00 17.76
N LYS A 221 -4.22 -2.98 17.83
CA LYS A 221 -3.10 -3.02 18.78
C LYS A 221 -1.80 -3.17 18.01
N LEU A 222 -0.84 -2.33 18.33
CA LEU A 222 0.49 -2.34 17.71
C LEU A 222 1.46 -3.09 18.63
N TYR A 223 2.17 -4.07 18.08
CA TYR A 223 3.11 -4.86 18.86
C TYR A 223 4.18 -5.49 17.97
N LYS A 224 5.43 -5.11 18.17
CA LYS A 224 6.62 -5.74 17.55
C LYS A 224 6.44 -6.08 16.06
N GLY A 225 6.21 -5.06 15.24
CA GLY A 225 6.03 -5.21 13.80
C GLY A 225 4.64 -5.68 13.35
N ASN A 226 3.74 -6.00 14.28
CA ASN A 226 2.42 -6.52 13.98
C ASN A 226 1.30 -5.53 14.30
N ILE A 227 0.25 -5.57 13.50
CA ILE A 227 -1.03 -4.88 13.74
C ILE A 227 -2.07 -5.95 14.06
N ILE A 228 -2.62 -5.91 15.28
CA ILE A 228 -3.57 -6.90 15.77
C ILE A 228 -4.97 -6.26 15.79
N LYS A 229 -5.92 -6.84 15.05
CA LYS A 229 -7.31 -6.38 14.98
C LYS A 229 -7.97 -6.47 16.35
N GLN A 230 -8.67 -5.41 16.80
CA GLN A 230 -9.41 -5.36 18.05
C GLN A 230 -10.92 -5.17 17.86
N GLY A 231 -11.31 -4.63 16.72
CA GLY A 231 -12.72 -4.47 16.37
C GLY A 231 -12.97 -3.30 15.43
N THR A 232 -14.05 -3.42 14.66
CA THR A 232 -14.47 -2.42 13.67
C THR A 232 -15.96 -2.18 13.80
N THR A 233 -16.37 -0.91 13.81
CA THR A 233 -17.78 -0.52 13.91
C THR A 233 -18.12 0.52 12.84
N SER A 234 -19.31 0.38 12.23
CA SER A 234 -19.83 1.32 11.23
C SER A 234 -21.34 1.39 11.29
N PRO A 235 -21.96 2.57 11.13
CA PRO A 235 -23.40 2.69 10.91
C PRO A 235 -23.85 2.14 9.54
N TYR A 236 -22.91 1.92 8.61
CA TYR A 236 -23.14 1.37 7.27
C TYR A 236 -22.71 -0.09 7.16
N SER A 237 -22.51 -0.78 8.29
CA SER A 237 -22.08 -2.17 8.28
C SER A 237 -23.09 -3.07 7.56
N LEU A 238 -22.61 -3.86 6.60
CA LEU A 238 -23.36 -4.95 5.95
C LEU A 238 -23.23 -6.27 6.76
N TYR A 239 -22.38 -6.29 7.78
CA TYR A 239 -22.25 -7.44 8.67
C TYR A 239 -23.44 -7.47 9.64
N SER A 240 -24.27 -8.49 9.52
CA SER A 240 -25.40 -8.74 10.41
C SER A 240 -25.07 -9.90 11.33
N GLU A 241 -24.98 -9.63 12.65
CA GLU A 241 -24.72 -10.68 13.64
C GLU A 241 -25.75 -11.79 13.59
N SER A 242 -27.02 -11.45 13.35
CA SER A 242 -28.10 -12.42 13.27
C SER A 242 -28.02 -13.32 12.03
N LEU A 243 -27.56 -12.79 10.88
CA LEU A 243 -27.32 -13.58 9.65
C LEU A 243 -26.04 -14.42 9.75
N ALA A 244 -25.02 -13.92 10.42
CA ALA A 244 -23.74 -14.60 10.59
C ALA A 244 -23.71 -15.58 11.76
N SER A 245 -24.75 -15.61 12.59
CA SER A 245 -24.82 -16.45 13.79
C SER A 245 -24.97 -17.92 13.45
N PHE A 246 -24.16 -18.75 14.08
CA PHE A 246 -24.31 -20.21 14.04
C PHE A 246 -25.42 -20.75 15.00
N THR A 247 -26.02 -19.87 15.82
CA THR A 247 -26.97 -20.25 16.87
C THR A 247 -28.42 -19.86 16.59
N THR A 248 -28.67 -18.94 15.63
CA THR A 248 -30.02 -18.40 15.31
C THR A 248 -30.24 -18.41 13.82
N GLY A 249 -30.36 -19.57 13.20
CA GLY A 249 -30.26 -19.82 11.79
C GLY A 249 -31.45 -19.48 10.87
N ASP A 250 -32.40 -18.60 11.21
CA ASP A 250 -33.69 -18.55 10.52
C ASP A 250 -33.97 -17.27 9.70
N LEU A 251 -32.96 -16.51 9.30
CA LEU A 251 -33.16 -15.30 8.47
C LEU A 251 -33.25 -15.59 6.96
N TYR A 252 -32.95 -16.82 6.54
CA TYR A 252 -33.18 -17.30 5.16
C TYR A 252 -33.53 -18.80 5.19
N ASP A 253 -34.26 -19.29 4.17
CA ASP A 253 -34.59 -20.72 4.06
C ASP A 253 -33.34 -21.49 3.56
N HIS A 254 -32.79 -22.37 4.40
CA HIS A 254 -31.67 -23.24 4.01
C HIS A 254 -31.94 -24.12 2.78
N LYS A 255 -33.20 -24.37 2.43
CA LYS A 255 -33.59 -25.11 1.23
C LYS A 255 -33.20 -24.36 -0.06
N ASP A 256 -33.12 -23.02 -0.03
CA ASP A 256 -32.74 -22.22 -1.17
C ASP A 256 -31.28 -22.50 -1.60
N ALA A 257 -30.42 -22.91 -0.66
CA ALA A 257 -29.05 -23.31 -0.97
C ALA A 257 -28.94 -24.43 -1.98
N SER A 258 -29.83 -25.42 -1.92
CA SER A 258 -29.85 -26.55 -2.88
C SER A 258 -30.18 -26.10 -4.29
N GLY A 259 -31.17 -25.22 -4.45
CA GLY A 259 -31.54 -24.64 -5.74
C GLY A 259 -30.41 -23.78 -6.32
N PHE A 260 -29.83 -22.92 -5.48
CA PHE A 260 -28.70 -22.10 -5.86
C PHE A 260 -27.49 -22.94 -6.32
N ILE A 261 -27.06 -23.94 -5.53
CA ILE A 261 -25.91 -24.79 -5.85
C ILE A 261 -26.09 -25.54 -7.15
N ASN A 262 -27.33 -26.09 -7.38
CA ASN A 262 -27.64 -26.83 -8.60
C ASN A 262 -27.49 -25.97 -9.86
N LEU A 263 -28.00 -24.73 -9.84
CA LEU A 263 -27.90 -23.80 -10.97
C LEU A 263 -26.47 -23.23 -11.12
N PHE A 264 -25.87 -22.82 -10.03
CA PHE A 264 -24.51 -22.23 -10.02
C PHE A 264 -23.45 -23.24 -10.48
N GLY A 265 -23.63 -24.52 -10.11
CA GLY A 265 -22.72 -25.62 -10.48
C GLY A 265 -23.03 -26.26 -11.85
N LEU A 266 -24.07 -25.80 -12.60
CA LEU A 266 -24.53 -26.47 -13.80
C LEU A 266 -23.46 -26.61 -14.89
N SER A 267 -22.67 -25.58 -15.13
CA SER A 267 -21.58 -25.61 -16.11
C SER A 267 -20.49 -26.63 -15.73
N MET A 268 -20.20 -26.78 -14.43
CA MET A 268 -19.26 -27.80 -13.94
C MET A 268 -19.78 -29.20 -14.15
N LYS A 269 -21.10 -29.43 -13.91
CA LYS A 269 -21.77 -30.70 -14.14
C LYS A 269 -21.75 -31.08 -15.63
N VAL A 270 -22.09 -30.14 -16.52
CA VAL A 270 -22.06 -30.36 -17.97
C VAL A 270 -20.65 -30.71 -18.46
N ARG A 271 -19.63 -29.98 -17.94
CA ARG A 271 -18.23 -30.31 -18.26
C ARG A 271 -17.83 -31.71 -17.79
N ALA A 272 -18.26 -32.14 -16.63
CA ALA A 272 -17.97 -33.49 -16.12
C ALA A 272 -18.61 -34.55 -17.00
N MET A 273 -19.90 -34.38 -17.38
CA MET A 273 -20.61 -35.28 -18.30
C MET A 273 -19.90 -35.37 -19.66
N MET A 274 -19.49 -34.26 -20.23
CA MET A 274 -18.73 -34.23 -21.49
C MET A 274 -17.42 -35.04 -21.38
N LYS A 275 -16.67 -34.94 -20.29
CA LYS A 275 -15.44 -35.71 -20.08
C LYS A 275 -15.72 -37.20 -19.96
N GLN A 276 -16.74 -37.61 -19.22
CA GLN A 276 -17.14 -39.01 -19.11
C GLN A 276 -17.46 -39.62 -20.48
N ASN A 277 -18.28 -38.94 -21.30
CA ASN A 277 -18.62 -39.40 -22.65
C ASN A 277 -17.38 -39.55 -23.56
N LEU A 278 -16.38 -38.65 -23.42
CA LEU A 278 -15.15 -38.73 -24.21
C LEU A 278 -14.26 -39.90 -23.76
N ASP A 279 -14.27 -40.26 -22.47
CA ASP A 279 -13.48 -41.36 -21.95
C ASP A 279 -14.14 -42.71 -22.27
N GLU A 280 -15.46 -42.80 -22.31
CA GLU A 280 -16.19 -43.99 -22.76
C GLU A 280 -15.98 -44.24 -24.24
N ASN A 281 -15.94 -43.24 -25.08
CA ASN A 281 -15.69 -43.37 -26.52
C ASN A 281 -14.23 -43.72 -26.88
N LYS A 282 -13.30 -43.70 -25.93
CA LYS A 282 -11.90 -44.11 -26.11
C LYS A 282 -11.61 -45.59 -25.73
N LYS A 283 -12.61 -46.24 -25.13
CA LYS A 283 -12.59 -47.67 -24.80
C LYS A 283 -13.23 -48.48 -25.92
#